data_ca793e86288738f18ce966277c2c5820
#
_entry.id   ca793e86288738f18ce966277c2c5820
#
_cell.length_a   1.000
_cell.length_b   1.000
_cell.length_c   1.000
_cell.angle_alpha   90.00
_cell.angle_beta   90.00
_cell.angle_gamma   90.00
#
_symmetry.space_group_name_H-M   'P 1'
#
loop_
_entity.id
_entity.type
_entity.pdbx_description
1 polymer ?
#
loop_
_entity_poly.entity_id
_entity_poly.type
_entity_poly.pdbx_seq_one_letter_code
_entity_poly.pdbx_strand_id
1 'polypeptide(L)'
;ITTYTVQDGDTVFGIAEKFGLEPETVLWGNYEILLDDPHSLRPGQELNILPVNGVYWQWLGGLTFGSWAEFYGVTAADIIEFPGNNIDAKSIRDYENANIPVETWLIIPKGEREFVSWSAPLGVTRENPASARVLGAGACDPVSGGAIGYGYYVYPTNKHYLSGFDYSEKANHFGIDLAGNEGEGVYAADAGVIVYAGWNDYGYGNMIMIDHGIGFQSLYAHLNAFNVGCGQSVGQGEGIGAVGSTGRSSGPHLHFELMAGAKVNPWDYLPPP
;
A
#
# COMPACT_ATOMS: atom_id res chain seq x y z
N ILE A 1 24.46 -4.95 5.89
CA ILE A 1 23.53 -4.21 4.96
C ILE A 1 24.30 -3.93 3.68
N THR A 2 23.68 -4.17 2.53
CA THR A 2 24.17 -3.75 1.23
C THR A 2 23.24 -2.70 0.64
N THR A 3 23.74 -1.87 -0.28
CA THR A 3 22.92 -0.86 -0.96
C THR A 3 22.52 -1.38 -2.34
N TYR A 4 21.27 -1.11 -2.74
CA TYR A 4 20.75 -1.39 -4.06
C TYR A 4 20.19 -0.12 -4.68
N THR A 5 20.61 0.21 -5.90
CA THR A 5 20.02 1.32 -6.66
C THR A 5 18.86 0.80 -7.50
N VAL A 6 17.67 1.33 -7.25
CA VAL A 6 16.42 0.96 -7.94
C VAL A 6 16.55 1.23 -9.44
N GLN A 7 16.20 0.25 -10.25
CA GLN A 7 16.22 0.33 -11.70
C GLN A 7 14.82 0.61 -12.26
N ASP A 8 14.74 1.00 -13.50
CA ASP A 8 13.46 1.16 -14.19
C ASP A 8 12.74 -0.18 -14.29
N GLY A 9 11.45 -0.21 -13.89
CA GLY A 9 10.64 -1.42 -13.83
C GLY A 9 10.79 -2.27 -12.54
N ASP A 10 11.65 -1.87 -11.60
CA ASP A 10 11.72 -2.55 -10.30
C ASP A 10 10.44 -2.32 -9.48
N THR A 11 10.07 -3.34 -8.73
CA THR A 11 9.03 -3.30 -7.70
C THR A 11 9.61 -3.75 -6.37
N VAL A 12 8.97 -3.37 -5.24
CA VAL A 12 9.40 -3.84 -3.91
C VAL A 12 9.39 -5.37 -3.84
N PHE A 13 8.39 -6.04 -4.43
CA PHE A 13 8.33 -7.51 -4.50
C PHE A 13 9.46 -8.10 -5.35
N GLY A 14 9.71 -7.53 -6.53
CA GLY A 14 10.81 -7.98 -7.39
C GLY A 14 12.18 -7.80 -6.73
N ILE A 15 12.38 -6.70 -6.01
CA ILE A 15 13.61 -6.47 -5.22
C ILE A 15 13.69 -7.48 -4.07
N ALA A 16 12.61 -7.71 -3.33
CA ALA A 16 12.56 -8.69 -2.25
C ALA A 16 12.89 -10.10 -2.77
N GLU A 17 12.25 -10.55 -3.83
CA GLU A 17 12.53 -11.85 -4.48
C GLU A 17 13.99 -11.97 -4.92
N LYS A 18 14.53 -10.92 -5.57
CA LYS A 18 15.92 -10.86 -6.02
C LYS A 18 16.94 -11.10 -4.90
N PHE A 19 16.64 -10.63 -3.70
CA PHE A 19 17.52 -10.74 -2.54
C PHE A 19 17.12 -11.83 -1.54
N GLY A 20 16.04 -12.58 -1.82
CA GLY A 20 15.52 -13.63 -0.93
C GLY A 20 14.94 -13.07 0.38
N LEU A 21 14.34 -11.91 0.32
CA LEU A 21 13.70 -11.22 1.45
C LEU A 21 12.17 -11.19 1.28
N GLU A 22 11.47 -10.90 2.37
CA GLU A 22 10.07 -10.56 2.34
C GLU A 22 9.89 -9.09 1.92
N PRO A 23 8.82 -8.75 1.18
CA PRO A 23 8.55 -7.37 0.75
C PRO A 23 8.49 -6.38 1.90
N GLU A 24 7.95 -6.80 3.04
CA GLU A 24 7.89 -6.03 4.28
C GLU A 24 9.28 -5.63 4.76
N THR A 25 10.25 -6.52 4.65
CA THR A 25 11.64 -6.25 5.03
C THR A 25 12.23 -5.12 4.19
N VAL A 26 11.91 -5.07 2.89
CA VAL A 26 12.37 -3.98 2.01
C VAL A 26 11.74 -2.65 2.44
N LEU A 27 10.46 -2.63 2.81
CA LEU A 27 9.77 -1.44 3.31
C LEU A 27 10.33 -1.00 4.67
N TRP A 28 10.42 -1.93 5.62
CA TRP A 28 10.88 -1.65 6.99
C TRP A 28 12.38 -1.33 7.07
N GLY A 29 13.15 -1.80 6.11
CA GLY A 29 14.56 -1.47 5.97
C GLY A 29 14.81 -0.07 5.38
N ASN A 30 13.75 0.56 4.82
CA ASN A 30 13.84 1.80 4.07
C ASN A 30 12.72 2.79 4.41
N TYR A 31 12.26 2.80 5.65
CA TYR A 31 11.12 3.63 6.07
C TYR A 31 11.29 5.11 5.72
N GLU A 32 12.49 5.68 5.92
CA GLU A 32 12.74 7.10 5.64
C GLU A 32 12.59 7.46 4.15
N ILE A 33 12.70 6.46 3.26
CA ILE A 33 12.62 6.65 1.80
C ILE A 33 11.24 6.26 1.30
N LEU A 34 10.71 5.13 1.78
CA LEU A 34 9.49 4.51 1.26
C LEU A 34 8.24 4.83 2.09
N LEU A 35 8.39 5.27 3.36
CA LEU A 35 7.30 5.62 4.28
C LEU A 35 6.23 4.52 4.40
N ASP A 36 6.65 3.25 4.40
CA ASP A 36 5.80 2.05 4.35
C ASP A 36 4.89 1.94 3.11
N ASP A 37 5.17 2.73 2.10
CA ASP A 37 4.36 2.75 0.89
C ASP A 37 5.17 2.18 -0.29
N PRO A 38 4.76 1.00 -0.81
CA PRO A 38 5.42 0.38 -1.95
C PRO A 38 5.38 1.24 -3.22
N HIS A 39 4.39 2.13 -3.35
CA HIS A 39 4.26 3.05 -4.47
C HIS A 39 5.24 4.23 -4.42
N SER A 40 5.93 4.41 -3.29
CA SER A 40 6.99 5.42 -3.14
C SER A 40 8.30 5.04 -3.83
N LEU A 41 8.42 3.81 -4.36
CA LEU A 41 9.61 3.33 -5.06
C LEU A 41 9.83 4.11 -6.38
N ARG A 42 11.04 4.59 -6.61
CA ARG A 42 11.42 5.33 -7.83
C ARG A 42 12.78 4.87 -8.34
N PRO A 43 12.98 4.80 -9.66
CA PRO A 43 14.31 4.59 -10.24
C PRO A 43 15.33 5.59 -9.72
N GLY A 44 16.53 5.11 -9.43
CA GLY A 44 17.64 5.91 -8.90
C GLY A 44 17.67 6.06 -7.38
N GLN A 45 16.63 5.65 -6.63
CA GLN A 45 16.69 5.59 -5.17
C GLN A 45 17.69 4.53 -4.72
N GLU A 46 18.42 4.81 -3.65
CA GLU A 46 19.31 3.85 -2.99
C GLU A 46 18.60 3.23 -1.80
N LEU A 47 18.39 1.92 -1.83
CA LEU A 47 17.75 1.17 -0.76
C LEU A 47 18.75 0.37 0.04
N ASN A 48 18.54 0.29 1.34
CA ASN A 48 19.19 -0.66 2.23
C ASN A 48 18.61 -2.05 2.01
N ILE A 49 19.47 -3.01 1.70
CA ILE A 49 19.11 -4.43 1.61
C ILE A 49 19.65 -5.12 2.85
N LEU A 50 18.75 -5.59 3.69
CA LEU A 50 19.09 -6.28 4.91
C LEU A 50 19.62 -7.70 4.59
N PRO A 51 20.51 -8.24 5.42
CA PRO A 51 21.03 -9.61 5.21
C PRO A 51 20.04 -10.71 5.62
N VAL A 52 18.97 -10.37 6.30
CA VAL A 52 17.90 -11.26 6.80
C VAL A 52 16.56 -10.52 6.83
N ASN A 53 15.46 -11.26 6.88
CA ASN A 53 14.15 -10.68 7.15
C ASN A 53 14.10 -10.01 8.51
N GLY A 54 13.43 -8.84 8.59
CA GLY A 54 13.25 -8.07 9.80
C GLY A 54 13.14 -6.57 9.56
N VAL A 55 13.40 -5.79 10.60
CA VAL A 55 13.28 -4.33 10.63
C VAL A 55 14.66 -3.69 10.75
N TYR A 56 14.87 -2.52 10.14
CA TYR A 56 16.03 -1.66 10.36
C TYR A 56 15.57 -0.34 10.98
N TRP A 57 15.92 -0.13 12.24
CA TRP A 57 15.40 1.01 12.99
C TRP A 57 16.42 1.61 13.93
N GLN A 58 16.23 2.89 14.23
CA GLN A 58 17.11 3.61 15.15
C GLN A 58 16.67 3.42 16.60
N TRP A 59 17.61 3.04 17.46
CA TRP A 59 17.41 3.01 18.90
C TRP A 59 17.46 4.44 19.46
N LEU A 60 16.34 4.93 20.00
CA LEU A 60 16.21 6.31 20.52
C LEU A 60 16.27 6.39 22.05
N GLY A 61 16.37 5.26 22.75
CA GLY A 61 16.31 5.24 24.20
C GLY A 61 14.90 5.48 24.75
N GLY A 62 14.81 5.80 26.04
CA GLY A 62 13.52 6.12 26.69
C GLY A 62 12.77 4.91 27.23
N LEU A 63 13.13 3.71 26.82
CA LEU A 63 12.62 2.41 27.30
C LEU A 63 13.80 1.53 27.71
N THR A 64 13.52 0.37 28.33
CA THR A 64 14.54 -0.68 28.40
C THR A 64 14.77 -1.28 27.03
N PHE A 65 15.98 -1.77 26.77
CA PHE A 65 16.30 -2.37 25.47
C PHE A 65 15.45 -3.64 25.22
N GLY A 66 15.15 -4.40 26.28
CA GLY A 66 14.26 -5.55 26.22
C GLY A 66 12.84 -5.17 25.81
N SER A 67 12.23 -4.16 26.44
CA SER A 67 10.90 -3.67 26.05
C SER A 67 10.85 -3.15 24.62
N TRP A 68 11.93 -2.54 24.14
CA TRP A 68 12.04 -2.11 22.75
C TRP A 68 12.13 -3.30 21.78
N ALA A 69 12.88 -4.34 22.13
CA ALA A 69 12.94 -5.57 21.34
C ALA A 69 11.58 -6.29 21.30
N GLU A 70 10.89 -6.38 22.45
CA GLU A 70 9.56 -6.99 22.57
C GLU A 70 8.52 -6.27 21.70
N PHE A 71 8.61 -4.96 21.53
CA PHE A 71 7.74 -4.19 20.61
C PHE A 71 7.80 -4.71 19.17
N TYR A 72 8.95 -5.23 18.73
CA TYR A 72 9.12 -5.85 17.42
C TYR A 72 8.93 -7.38 17.41
N GLY A 73 8.44 -7.96 18.50
CA GLY A 73 8.19 -9.39 18.62
C GLY A 73 9.45 -10.26 18.74
N VAL A 74 10.58 -9.67 19.13
CA VAL A 74 11.87 -10.38 19.31
C VAL A 74 12.43 -10.18 20.72
N THR A 75 13.49 -10.90 21.05
CA THR A 75 14.21 -10.71 22.32
C THR A 75 15.39 -9.73 22.15
N ALA A 76 15.82 -9.11 23.24
CA ALA A 76 17.04 -8.30 23.24
C ALA A 76 18.27 -9.10 22.75
N ALA A 77 18.33 -10.39 23.05
CA ALA A 77 19.39 -11.28 22.59
C ALA A 77 19.44 -11.43 21.06
N ASP A 78 18.27 -11.53 20.40
CA ASP A 78 18.18 -11.65 18.95
C ASP A 78 18.84 -10.46 18.25
N ILE A 79 18.77 -9.27 18.85
CA ILE A 79 19.35 -8.03 18.30
C ILE A 79 20.84 -7.91 18.68
N ILE A 80 21.17 -8.13 19.96
CA ILE A 80 22.54 -7.93 20.50
C ILE A 80 23.51 -8.94 19.92
N GLU A 81 23.08 -10.21 19.80
CA GLU A 81 23.93 -11.29 19.30
C GLU A 81 23.96 -11.37 17.77
N PHE A 82 23.12 -10.59 17.08
CA PHE A 82 23.12 -10.58 15.63
C PHE A 82 24.41 -9.96 15.06
N PRO A 83 25.21 -10.73 14.31
CA PRO A 83 26.53 -10.27 13.87
C PRO A 83 26.49 -8.98 13.03
N GLY A 84 25.38 -8.73 12.32
CA GLY A 84 25.19 -7.54 11.49
C GLY A 84 25.11 -6.23 12.24
N ASN A 85 24.88 -6.28 13.57
CA ASN A 85 24.79 -5.09 14.43
C ASN A 85 26.14 -4.68 15.04
N ASN A 86 27.17 -5.53 14.92
CA ASN A 86 28.52 -5.26 15.43
C ASN A 86 28.57 -4.86 16.93
N ILE A 87 27.66 -5.41 17.73
CA ILE A 87 27.63 -5.19 19.19
C ILE A 87 28.56 -6.22 19.85
N ASP A 88 29.41 -5.78 20.78
CA ASP A 88 30.19 -6.70 21.63
C ASP A 88 29.30 -7.30 22.72
N ALA A 89 28.56 -8.36 22.38
CA ALA A 89 27.65 -9.05 23.27
C ALA A 89 28.31 -9.51 24.59
N LYS A 90 29.62 -9.80 24.55
CA LYS A 90 30.38 -10.25 25.76
C LYS A 90 30.56 -9.14 26.76
N SER A 91 30.53 -7.88 26.35
CA SER A 91 30.63 -6.73 27.25
C SER A 91 29.31 -6.41 27.97
N ILE A 92 28.17 -6.95 27.49
CA ILE A 92 26.83 -6.66 28.02
C ILE A 92 26.44 -7.79 28.98
N ARG A 93 26.20 -7.43 30.26
CA ARG A 93 25.81 -8.38 31.32
C ARG A 93 24.28 -8.56 31.41
N ASP A 94 23.56 -7.52 31.11
CA ASP A 94 22.10 -7.46 31.21
C ASP A 94 21.56 -6.96 29.88
N TYR A 95 21.00 -7.86 29.07
CA TYR A 95 20.46 -7.56 27.76
C TYR A 95 19.17 -6.74 27.85
N GLU A 96 18.37 -6.94 28.92
CA GLU A 96 17.14 -6.17 29.13
C GLU A 96 17.42 -4.69 29.33
N ASN A 97 18.53 -4.36 30.01
CA ASN A 97 18.97 -2.99 30.25
C ASN A 97 20.29 -2.69 29.54
N ALA A 98 20.47 -3.20 28.33
CA ALA A 98 21.70 -3.00 27.58
C ALA A 98 21.97 -1.52 27.36
N ASN A 99 23.19 -1.08 27.67
CA ASN A 99 23.62 0.29 27.42
C ASN A 99 24.07 0.47 25.96
N ILE A 100 23.12 0.43 25.06
CA ILE A 100 23.34 0.74 23.63
C ILE A 100 23.25 2.25 23.45
N PRO A 101 24.22 2.90 22.78
CA PRO A 101 24.14 4.34 22.52
C PRO A 101 22.84 4.70 21.78
N VAL A 102 22.19 5.78 22.19
CA VAL A 102 21.04 6.33 21.46
C VAL A 102 21.47 6.72 20.04
N GLU A 103 20.50 6.77 19.12
CA GLU A 103 20.72 7.03 17.69
C GLU A 103 21.48 5.90 16.96
N THR A 104 21.71 4.75 17.62
CA THR A 104 22.28 3.58 16.94
C THR A 104 21.25 2.93 16.04
N TRP A 105 21.60 2.77 14.76
CA TRP A 105 20.79 2.02 13.79
C TRP A 105 21.06 0.53 13.93
N LEU A 106 20.00 -0.26 14.11
CA LEU A 106 20.09 -1.69 14.38
C LEU A 106 19.20 -2.49 13.42
N ILE A 107 19.71 -3.61 12.98
CA ILE A 107 18.89 -4.66 12.35
C ILE A 107 18.21 -5.44 13.47
N ILE A 108 16.92 -5.62 13.35
CA ILE A 108 16.07 -6.39 14.24
C ILE A 108 15.69 -7.67 13.49
N PRO A 109 16.47 -8.75 13.59
CA PRO A 109 16.27 -9.97 12.82
C PRO A 109 14.92 -10.59 13.16
N LYS A 110 14.12 -10.96 12.15
CA LYS A 110 12.75 -11.47 12.30
C LYS A 110 11.80 -10.52 13.05
N GLY A 111 12.21 -9.28 13.30
CA GLY A 111 11.35 -8.29 13.90
C GLY A 111 10.24 -7.90 12.94
N GLU A 112 9.07 -7.64 13.50
CA GLU A 112 7.89 -7.17 12.78
C GLU A 112 7.39 -5.86 13.40
N ARG A 113 6.74 -5.02 12.63
CA ARG A 113 6.04 -3.83 13.13
C ARG A 113 4.80 -3.54 12.29
N GLU A 114 3.87 -2.82 12.88
CA GLU A 114 2.72 -2.36 12.13
C GLU A 114 3.11 -1.31 11.09
N PHE A 115 2.44 -1.35 9.94
CA PHE A 115 2.56 -0.32 8.91
C PHE A 115 1.76 0.93 9.29
N VAL A 116 2.23 2.08 8.85
CA VAL A 116 1.41 3.30 8.84
C VAL A 116 0.41 3.17 7.69
N SER A 117 -0.84 2.85 8.03
CA SER A 117 -1.89 2.61 7.03
C SER A 117 -2.37 3.91 6.40
N TRP A 118 -2.25 4.01 5.09
CA TRP A 118 -2.85 5.04 4.24
C TRP A 118 -3.97 4.40 3.42
N SER A 119 -5.11 4.17 4.01
CA SER A 119 -6.21 3.53 3.27
C SER A 119 -7.43 4.43 3.19
N ALA A 120 -8.17 4.32 2.07
CA ALA A 120 -9.43 5.01 1.90
C ALA A 120 -10.42 4.59 3.01
N PRO A 121 -11.22 5.52 3.55
CA PRO A 121 -12.20 5.21 4.58
C PRO A 121 -13.22 4.20 4.07
N LEU A 122 -13.63 3.30 4.96
CA LEU A 122 -14.70 2.35 4.69
C LEU A 122 -16.07 3.04 4.74
N GLY A 123 -17.05 2.47 4.04
CA GLY A 123 -18.44 2.91 4.11
C GLY A 123 -18.71 4.27 3.47
N VAL A 124 -17.91 4.66 2.48
CA VAL A 124 -18.21 5.82 1.63
C VAL A 124 -19.37 5.45 0.72
N THR A 125 -20.56 5.94 1.02
CA THR A 125 -21.78 5.65 0.27
C THR A 125 -22.30 6.90 -0.44
N ARG A 126 -23.23 6.72 -1.38
CA ARG A 126 -23.87 7.82 -2.12
C ARG A 126 -24.66 8.76 -1.22
N GLU A 127 -25.18 8.26 -0.09
CA GLU A 127 -25.88 9.06 0.90
C GLU A 127 -24.90 9.80 1.84
N ASN A 128 -23.69 9.24 2.01
CA ASN A 128 -22.65 9.81 2.88
C ASN A 128 -21.26 9.83 2.21
N PRO A 129 -21.11 10.48 1.05
CA PRO A 129 -19.81 10.59 0.38
C PRO A 129 -18.85 11.52 1.12
N ALA A 130 -19.38 12.36 2.01
CA ALA A 130 -18.59 13.30 2.82
C ALA A 130 -17.57 12.60 3.74
N SER A 131 -17.75 11.30 4.07
CA SER A 131 -16.75 10.51 4.76
C SER A 131 -15.42 10.40 3.98
N ALA A 132 -15.47 10.57 2.66
CA ALA A 132 -14.28 10.61 1.82
C ALA A 132 -13.55 11.97 1.78
N ARG A 133 -14.06 13.02 2.45
CA ARG A 133 -13.41 14.36 2.45
C ARG A 133 -12.01 14.35 3.03
N VAL A 134 -11.73 13.40 3.93
CA VAL A 134 -10.37 13.18 4.45
C VAL A 134 -9.37 12.84 3.33
N LEU A 135 -9.84 12.32 2.20
CA LEU A 135 -9.00 11.94 1.07
C LEU A 135 -8.65 13.13 0.16
N GLY A 136 -9.41 14.24 0.22
CA GLY A 136 -9.17 15.41 -0.61
C GLY A 136 -10.45 16.02 -1.19
N ALA A 137 -10.28 16.96 -2.11
CA ALA A 137 -11.35 17.77 -2.70
C ALA A 137 -12.25 17.00 -3.69
N GLY A 138 -11.93 15.75 -4.02
CA GLY A 138 -12.71 14.93 -4.95
C GLY A 138 -13.95 14.27 -4.33
N ALA A 139 -14.21 14.42 -3.02
CA ALA A 139 -15.40 13.89 -2.37
C ALA A 139 -16.66 14.58 -2.89
N CYS A 140 -17.65 13.77 -3.24
CA CYS A 140 -18.90 14.24 -3.85
C CYS A 140 -19.90 14.77 -2.81
N ASP A 141 -20.95 15.45 -3.27
CA ASP A 141 -22.13 15.74 -2.46
C ASP A 141 -23.06 14.51 -2.39
N PRO A 142 -23.92 14.40 -1.34
CA PRO A 142 -24.85 13.30 -1.22
C PRO A 142 -25.80 13.18 -2.43
N VAL A 143 -26.01 11.95 -2.87
CA VAL A 143 -26.91 11.62 -3.96
C VAL A 143 -27.96 10.62 -3.46
N SER A 144 -29.22 10.86 -3.79
CA SER A 144 -30.30 9.92 -3.52
C SER A 144 -30.59 9.08 -4.77
N GLY A 145 -30.57 7.76 -4.64
CA GLY A 145 -30.83 6.83 -5.77
C GLY A 145 -29.60 6.65 -6.67
N GLY A 146 -29.86 6.37 -7.94
CA GLY A 146 -28.83 6.08 -8.96
C GLY A 146 -28.65 4.60 -9.23
N ALA A 147 -27.66 4.24 -10.04
CA ALA A 147 -27.38 2.87 -10.44
C ALA A 147 -27.04 1.98 -9.26
N ILE A 148 -27.47 0.73 -9.32
CA ILE A 148 -27.19 -0.31 -8.32
C ILE A 148 -26.41 -1.43 -9.00
N GLY A 149 -25.35 -1.91 -8.34
CA GLY A 149 -24.51 -2.99 -8.80
C GLY A 149 -25.21 -4.35 -8.78
N TYR A 150 -24.67 -5.27 -9.54
CA TYR A 150 -25.18 -6.64 -9.67
C TYR A 150 -24.58 -7.59 -8.63
N GLY A 151 -23.46 -7.18 -8.00
CA GLY A 151 -22.74 -8.02 -7.04
C GLY A 151 -21.81 -9.05 -7.68
N TYR A 152 -21.58 -8.97 -8.98
CA TYR A 152 -20.52 -9.67 -9.68
C TYR A 152 -19.67 -8.65 -10.46
N TYR A 153 -18.37 -8.88 -10.52
CA TYR A 153 -17.43 -7.86 -10.97
C TYR A 153 -16.75 -8.27 -12.26
N VAL A 154 -16.48 -7.28 -13.13
CA VAL A 154 -15.65 -7.45 -14.32
C VAL A 154 -14.31 -6.76 -14.12
N TYR A 155 -13.30 -7.16 -14.89
CA TYR A 155 -11.99 -6.51 -14.82
C TYR A 155 -12.11 -5.03 -15.18
N PRO A 156 -11.49 -4.15 -14.36
CA PRO A 156 -11.51 -2.71 -14.63
C PRO A 156 -10.49 -2.27 -15.68
N THR A 157 -9.72 -3.18 -16.26
CA THR A 157 -8.74 -2.95 -17.33
C THR A 157 -8.83 -4.02 -18.40
N ASN A 158 -8.25 -3.78 -19.58
CA ASN A 158 -8.17 -4.76 -20.65
C ASN A 158 -7.13 -5.87 -20.40
N LYS A 159 -6.21 -5.64 -19.46
CA LYS A 159 -5.16 -6.59 -19.09
C LYS A 159 -5.50 -7.18 -17.73
N HIS A 160 -5.65 -8.50 -17.67
CA HIS A 160 -6.14 -9.22 -16.50
C HIS A 160 -5.00 -9.86 -15.69
N TYR A 161 -3.85 -9.20 -15.60
CA TYR A 161 -2.68 -9.67 -14.87
C TYR A 161 -2.02 -8.52 -14.09
N LEU A 162 -1.28 -8.88 -13.06
CA LEU A 162 -0.54 -7.92 -12.25
C LEU A 162 0.64 -7.31 -13.00
N SER A 163 0.87 -6.02 -12.79
CA SER A 163 2.09 -5.32 -13.21
C SER A 163 2.91 -4.82 -12.03
N GLY A 164 2.38 -4.92 -10.82
CA GLY A 164 2.98 -4.42 -9.60
C GLY A 164 2.63 -5.31 -8.43
N PHE A 165 1.91 -4.75 -7.48
CA PHE A 165 1.61 -5.41 -6.21
C PHE A 165 0.35 -6.25 -6.27
N ASP A 166 0.40 -7.40 -5.57
CA ASP A 166 -0.78 -8.17 -5.22
C ASP A 166 -1.40 -7.69 -3.91
N TYR A 167 -2.62 -8.13 -3.63
CA TYR A 167 -3.26 -7.88 -2.34
C TYR A 167 -2.45 -8.50 -1.20
N SER A 168 -2.10 -7.68 -0.22
CA SER A 168 -1.34 -8.13 0.96
C SER A 168 -1.63 -7.22 2.16
N GLU A 169 -2.35 -7.76 3.14
CA GLU A 169 -2.55 -7.06 4.42
C GLU A 169 -1.23 -6.80 5.13
N LYS A 170 -0.29 -7.74 5.05
CA LYS A 170 1.04 -7.61 5.64
C LYS A 170 1.85 -6.46 5.04
N ALA A 171 1.79 -6.29 3.71
CA ALA A 171 2.47 -5.22 3.01
C ALA A 171 1.66 -3.90 3.00
N ASN A 172 0.55 -3.82 3.75
CA ASN A 172 -0.37 -2.69 3.74
C ASN A 172 -0.84 -2.30 2.33
N HIS A 173 -0.92 -3.29 1.42
CA HIS A 173 -1.41 -3.12 0.07
C HIS A 173 -2.80 -3.74 -0.05
N PHE A 174 -3.84 -2.91 0.10
CA PHE A 174 -5.24 -3.34 0.17
C PHE A 174 -5.94 -3.38 -1.18
N GLY A 175 -5.20 -3.51 -2.25
CA GLY A 175 -5.67 -3.61 -3.62
C GLY A 175 -4.83 -4.54 -4.47
N ILE A 176 -5.06 -4.51 -5.76
CA ILE A 176 -4.25 -5.17 -6.78
C ILE A 176 -3.81 -4.16 -7.84
N ASP A 177 -2.58 -4.27 -8.31
CA ASP A 177 -2.04 -3.41 -9.35
C ASP A 177 -2.13 -4.11 -10.71
N LEU A 178 -3.17 -3.78 -11.44
CA LEU A 178 -3.43 -4.35 -12.76
C LEU A 178 -2.60 -3.63 -13.84
N ALA A 179 -2.07 -4.42 -14.76
CA ALA A 179 -1.30 -3.91 -15.88
C ALA A 179 -2.12 -2.96 -16.75
N GLY A 180 -1.50 -1.89 -17.20
CA GLY A 180 -2.05 -0.94 -18.14
C GLY A 180 -0.96 -0.03 -18.67
N ASN A 181 -1.08 0.42 -19.94
CA ASN A 181 -0.25 1.49 -20.46
C ASN A 181 -0.91 2.84 -20.15
N GLU A 182 -0.12 3.89 -20.04
CA GLU A 182 -0.66 5.24 -19.85
C GLU A 182 -1.69 5.58 -20.94
N GLY A 183 -2.87 6.04 -20.50
CA GLY A 183 -3.99 6.38 -21.39
C GLY A 183 -4.89 5.21 -21.77
N GLU A 184 -4.58 3.95 -21.43
CA GLU A 184 -5.51 2.83 -21.62
C GLU A 184 -6.78 3.01 -20.78
N GLY A 185 -7.92 2.51 -21.28
CA GLY A 185 -9.22 2.66 -20.63
C GLY A 185 -9.30 1.98 -19.27
N VAL A 186 -9.93 2.67 -18.32
CA VAL A 186 -10.34 2.13 -17.03
C VAL A 186 -11.86 2.07 -16.98
N TYR A 187 -12.41 0.94 -16.52
CA TYR A 187 -13.83 0.61 -16.59
C TYR A 187 -14.40 0.35 -15.20
N ALA A 188 -15.68 0.69 -15.02
CA ALA A 188 -16.40 0.37 -13.77
C ALA A 188 -16.53 -1.15 -13.60
N ALA A 189 -16.01 -1.69 -12.52
CA ALA A 189 -16.05 -3.13 -12.25
C ALA A 189 -17.48 -3.66 -12.02
N ASP A 190 -18.37 -2.82 -11.50
CA ASP A 190 -19.82 -3.06 -11.43
C ASP A 190 -20.56 -1.73 -11.58
N ALA A 191 -21.87 -1.77 -11.80
CA ALA A 191 -22.70 -0.57 -11.85
C ALA A 191 -22.78 0.13 -10.51
N GLY A 192 -22.90 1.46 -10.50
CA GLY A 192 -22.96 2.22 -9.25
C GLY A 192 -23.01 3.73 -9.47
N VAL A 193 -22.73 4.47 -8.40
CA VAL A 193 -22.71 5.93 -8.38
C VAL A 193 -21.32 6.41 -7.95
N ILE A 194 -20.78 7.39 -8.70
CA ILE A 194 -19.51 8.03 -8.36
C ILE A 194 -19.65 8.83 -7.08
N VAL A 195 -18.89 8.45 -6.04
CA VAL A 195 -18.89 9.10 -4.71
C VAL A 195 -17.59 9.86 -4.42
N TYR A 196 -16.59 9.67 -5.25
CA TYR A 196 -15.35 10.42 -5.27
C TYR A 196 -14.81 10.49 -6.70
N ALA A 197 -14.38 11.68 -7.13
CA ALA A 197 -13.65 11.87 -8.38
C ALA A 197 -12.72 13.08 -8.24
N GLY A 198 -11.41 12.85 -8.03
CA GLY A 198 -10.46 13.94 -7.83
C GLY A 198 -9.09 13.47 -7.35
N TRP A 199 -8.26 14.46 -7.04
CA TRP A 199 -6.92 14.23 -6.51
C TRP A 199 -6.96 13.83 -5.03
N ASN A 200 -6.12 12.86 -4.69
CA ASN A 200 -5.86 12.40 -3.34
C ASN A 200 -4.40 12.67 -2.93
N ASP A 201 -4.21 13.32 -1.76
CA ASP A 201 -2.88 13.72 -1.27
C ASP A 201 -2.13 12.59 -0.53
N TYR A 202 -2.81 11.47 -0.25
CA TYR A 202 -2.25 10.36 0.54
C TYR A 202 -1.62 9.24 -0.29
N GLY A 203 -1.40 9.47 -1.58
CA GLY A 203 -0.70 8.52 -2.44
C GLY A 203 -1.50 8.03 -3.64
N TYR A 204 -2.83 7.97 -3.59
CA TYR A 204 -3.65 7.48 -4.70
C TYR A 204 -3.58 8.36 -5.97
N GLY A 205 -3.16 9.62 -5.85
CA GLY A 205 -3.15 10.57 -6.96
C GLY A 205 -4.57 10.84 -7.46
N ASN A 206 -4.78 10.84 -8.77
CA ASN A 206 -6.12 10.93 -9.34
C ASN A 206 -6.88 9.63 -9.08
N MET A 207 -8.05 9.75 -8.42
CA MET A 207 -8.80 8.62 -7.90
C MET A 207 -10.29 8.74 -8.18
N ILE A 208 -10.94 7.61 -8.43
CA ILE A 208 -12.39 7.46 -8.48
C ILE A 208 -12.81 6.45 -7.40
N MET A 209 -13.92 6.70 -6.70
CA MET A 209 -14.64 5.69 -5.94
C MET A 209 -16.07 5.56 -6.45
N ILE A 210 -16.55 4.32 -6.52
CA ILE A 210 -17.92 3.97 -6.88
C ILE A 210 -18.60 3.29 -5.70
N ASP A 211 -19.78 3.77 -5.32
CA ASP A 211 -20.70 3.05 -4.45
C ASP A 211 -21.67 2.22 -5.29
N HIS A 212 -21.63 0.90 -5.09
CA HIS A 212 -22.49 -0.03 -5.84
C HIS A 212 -23.89 -0.18 -5.24
N GLY A 213 -24.18 0.44 -4.08
CA GLY A 213 -25.51 0.44 -3.45
C GLY A 213 -25.94 -0.90 -2.87
N ILE A 214 -25.04 -1.87 -2.77
CA ILE A 214 -25.23 -3.23 -2.23
C ILE A 214 -24.29 -3.52 -1.07
N GLY A 215 -23.74 -2.47 -0.42
CA GLY A 215 -22.75 -2.58 0.64
C GLY A 215 -21.29 -2.73 0.16
N PHE A 216 -21.08 -2.65 -1.15
CA PHE A 216 -19.76 -2.66 -1.77
C PHE A 216 -19.38 -1.31 -2.36
N GLN A 217 -18.10 -1.00 -2.29
CA GLN A 217 -17.47 0.11 -2.98
C GLN A 217 -16.24 -0.38 -3.75
N SER A 218 -15.91 0.28 -4.87
CA SER A 218 -14.66 0.08 -5.59
C SER A 218 -13.87 1.38 -5.71
N LEU A 219 -12.54 1.27 -5.73
CA LEU A 219 -11.60 2.37 -5.83
C LEU A 219 -10.65 2.11 -7.01
N TYR A 220 -10.39 3.17 -7.77
CA TYR A 220 -9.56 3.19 -8.97
C TYR A 220 -8.56 4.34 -8.82
N ALA A 221 -7.27 4.04 -8.72
CA ALA A 221 -6.24 5.05 -8.44
C ALA A 221 -5.14 5.13 -9.49
N HIS A 222 -4.27 6.13 -9.31
CA HIS A 222 -3.16 6.49 -10.20
C HIS A 222 -3.60 6.92 -11.60
N LEU A 223 -4.86 7.36 -11.76
CA LEU A 223 -5.44 7.68 -13.05
C LEU A 223 -4.75 8.87 -13.73
N ASN A 224 -4.68 8.82 -15.06
CA ASN A 224 -4.26 9.95 -15.88
C ASN A 224 -5.41 10.94 -16.15
N ALA A 225 -6.63 10.41 -16.32
CA ALA A 225 -7.81 11.21 -16.65
C ALA A 225 -9.09 10.61 -16.08
N PHE A 226 -10.10 11.46 -15.89
CA PHE A 226 -11.47 11.11 -15.53
C PHE A 226 -12.39 11.27 -16.74
N ASN A 227 -13.30 10.30 -16.96
CA ASN A 227 -14.38 10.38 -17.95
C ASN A 227 -15.75 10.58 -17.28
N VAL A 228 -15.76 10.63 -15.94
CA VAL A 228 -16.96 10.72 -15.10
C VAL A 228 -16.79 11.81 -14.05
N GLY A 229 -17.91 12.24 -13.49
CA GLY A 229 -17.96 13.24 -12.42
C GLY A 229 -18.78 12.78 -11.22
N CYS A 230 -18.69 13.55 -10.17
CA CYS A 230 -19.40 13.34 -8.93
C CYS A 230 -20.91 13.14 -9.11
N GLY A 231 -21.48 12.12 -8.45
CA GLY A 231 -22.90 11.81 -8.46
C GLY A 231 -23.40 11.12 -9.74
N GLN A 232 -22.51 10.93 -10.74
CA GLN A 232 -22.88 10.25 -11.98
C GLN A 232 -23.13 8.75 -11.70
N SER A 233 -24.22 8.23 -12.29
CA SER A 233 -24.45 6.79 -12.37
C SER A 233 -23.68 6.20 -13.54
N VAL A 234 -23.04 5.05 -13.31
CA VAL A 234 -22.30 4.30 -14.32
C VAL A 234 -22.80 2.86 -14.40
N GLY A 235 -22.76 2.27 -15.59
CA GLY A 235 -23.01 0.86 -15.81
C GLY A 235 -21.74 0.02 -15.62
N GLN A 236 -21.91 -1.28 -15.40
CA GLN A 236 -20.79 -2.22 -15.39
C GLN A 236 -20.07 -2.21 -16.74
N GLY A 237 -18.74 -2.13 -16.73
CA GLY A 237 -17.90 -2.04 -17.92
C GLY A 237 -17.92 -0.67 -18.62
N GLU A 238 -18.60 0.33 -18.07
CA GLU A 238 -18.56 1.70 -18.59
C GLU A 238 -17.18 2.32 -18.38
N GLY A 239 -16.66 3.05 -19.37
CA GLY A 239 -15.36 3.72 -19.33
C GLY A 239 -15.39 4.92 -18.38
N ILE A 240 -14.69 4.82 -17.26
CA ILE A 240 -14.69 5.83 -16.20
C ILE A 240 -13.44 6.72 -16.17
N GLY A 241 -12.35 6.28 -16.79
CA GLY A 241 -11.10 7.02 -16.80
C GLY A 241 -10.03 6.37 -17.65
N ALA A 242 -8.79 6.77 -17.42
CA ALA A 242 -7.63 6.24 -18.12
C ALA A 242 -6.51 5.91 -17.14
N VAL A 243 -5.81 4.80 -17.38
CA VAL A 243 -4.61 4.38 -16.66
C VAL A 243 -3.57 5.48 -16.69
N GLY A 244 -2.91 5.70 -15.57
CA GLY A 244 -1.83 6.67 -15.43
C GLY A 244 -0.78 6.22 -14.44
N SER A 245 -0.02 7.19 -13.95
CA SER A 245 1.02 7.02 -12.92
C SER A 245 1.04 8.21 -11.98
N THR A 246 -0.14 8.75 -11.65
CA THR A 246 -0.27 9.91 -10.75
C THR A 246 -0.18 9.50 -9.29
N GLY A 247 0.18 10.45 -8.42
CA GLY A 247 0.37 10.16 -7.00
C GLY A 247 1.65 9.38 -6.72
N ARG A 248 1.60 8.42 -5.80
CA ARG A 248 2.72 7.55 -5.46
C ARG A 248 2.65 6.27 -6.30
N SER A 249 3.11 6.36 -7.53
CA SER A 249 3.16 5.27 -8.50
C SER A 249 4.54 5.18 -9.13
N SER A 250 5.10 4.00 -9.30
CA SER A 250 6.41 3.77 -9.91
C SER A 250 6.38 3.68 -11.43
N GLY A 251 5.20 3.60 -12.03
CA GLY A 251 4.97 3.49 -13.47
C GLY A 251 3.49 3.28 -13.79
N PRO A 252 3.09 3.29 -15.08
CA PRO A 252 1.69 3.18 -15.46
C PRO A 252 1.07 1.85 -15.03
N HIS A 253 0.01 1.90 -14.22
CA HIS A 253 -0.82 0.77 -13.80
C HIS A 253 -2.16 1.29 -13.24
N LEU A 254 -3.11 0.40 -13.02
CA LEU A 254 -4.32 0.68 -12.25
C LEU A 254 -4.19 0.02 -10.88
N HIS A 255 -4.19 0.82 -9.82
CA HIS A 255 -4.43 0.32 -8.47
C HIS A 255 -5.93 0.19 -8.25
N PHE A 256 -6.40 -1.03 -7.95
CA PHE A 256 -7.82 -1.36 -7.82
C PHE A 256 -8.11 -1.99 -6.46
N GLU A 257 -9.08 -1.42 -5.73
CA GLU A 257 -9.54 -1.94 -4.43
C GLU A 257 -11.03 -2.27 -4.44
N LEU A 258 -11.42 -3.28 -3.66
CA LEU A 258 -12.79 -3.55 -3.27
C LEU A 258 -12.98 -3.44 -1.77
N MET A 259 -14.15 -2.94 -1.36
CA MET A 259 -14.54 -2.75 0.04
C MET A 259 -15.95 -3.29 0.27
N ALA A 260 -16.10 -4.10 1.34
CA ALA A 260 -17.38 -4.68 1.78
C ALA A 260 -17.49 -4.56 3.31
N GLY A 261 -17.57 -3.32 3.82
CA GLY A 261 -17.43 -3.04 5.26
C GLY A 261 -16.02 -3.22 5.81
N ALA A 262 -15.12 -3.83 5.03
CA ALA A 262 -13.69 -3.95 5.20
C ALA A 262 -13.02 -3.94 3.83
N LYS A 263 -11.70 -3.76 3.78
CA LYS A 263 -10.93 -4.03 2.57
C LYS A 263 -10.94 -5.53 2.30
N VAL A 264 -11.24 -5.93 1.08
CA VAL A 264 -11.31 -7.34 0.69
C VAL A 264 -10.37 -7.60 -0.49
N ASN A 265 -9.89 -8.85 -0.60
CA ASN A 265 -9.05 -9.23 -1.73
C ASN A 265 -9.87 -9.21 -3.04
N PRO A 266 -9.53 -8.35 -4.01
CA PRO A 266 -10.29 -8.26 -5.26
C PRO A 266 -10.35 -9.57 -6.06
N TRP A 267 -9.36 -10.47 -5.92
CA TRP A 267 -9.35 -11.76 -6.60
C TRP A 267 -10.49 -12.69 -6.19
N ASP A 268 -11.04 -12.53 -4.98
CA ASP A 268 -12.17 -13.33 -4.51
C ASP A 268 -13.48 -12.98 -5.24
N TYR A 269 -13.50 -11.87 -5.96
CA TYR A 269 -14.69 -11.29 -6.60
C TYR A 269 -14.58 -11.15 -8.13
N LEU A 270 -13.36 -11.05 -8.66
CA LEU A 270 -13.10 -10.98 -10.08
C LEU A 270 -13.18 -12.39 -10.72
N PRO A 271 -13.58 -12.50 -11.99
CA PRO A 271 -13.52 -13.79 -12.69
C PRO A 271 -12.06 -14.25 -12.82
N PRO A 272 -11.81 -15.55 -13.02
CA PRO A 272 -10.46 -16.03 -13.36
C PRO A 272 -9.89 -15.27 -14.55
N PRO A 273 -8.58 -14.94 -14.56
CA PRO A 273 -7.90 -14.19 -15.62
C PRO A 273 -7.82 -14.94 -16.95
#